data_17b2436eb2ebe305438ee87791ba4992
#
_entry.id   17b2436eb2ebe305438ee87791ba4992
#
_cell.length_a   1.000
_cell.length_b   1.000
_cell.length_c   1.000
_cell.angle_alpha   90.00
_cell.angle_beta   90.00
_cell.angle_gamma   90.00
#
_symmetry.space_group_name_H-M   'P 1'
#
loop_
_entity.id
_entity.type
_entity.pdbx_description
1 polymer ?
#
loop_
_entity_poly.entity_id
_entity_poly.type
_entity_poly.pdbx_seq_one_letter_code
_entity_poly.pdbx_strand_id
1 'polypeptide(L)'
;MNLPADPGRPQLTERLVVDLGAAFQQRAVYTAGHPQVQRAVSRALDAFAAWCGHQGTSEVSLLTLEGQLLVDRQAIPEDSPWARGLLQSYRRYEIGGLTLLAGLDAEELGRFFDSCQSAQGTSATAHILVGRAGLTAGDSTEKAIALGVPARVAPRWLSVDQMAEARAELVAAATGRASRIDRLRALVTRLARSAETGALAPLEVTPADSDDRAFLHGLAVALATLRLGRALGLTGEALDELGLAAFVHDIGFLEPEVAGESPAERRERHPIRGAARLAALDGLPDLAALVAYEHHLRFDREPNYPPTTTARAPLAAARVVAVADTWVTLRGRSELPAAEALVLLRGRAGTFLDPVLVELWSALLEPPTA
;
A
#
# COMPACT_ATOMS: atom_id res chain seq x y z
N MET A 1 -2.04 26.69 1.90
CA MET A 1 -2.54 27.59 0.86
C MET A 1 -3.46 26.77 -0.03
N ASN A 2 -4.78 26.81 0.22
CA ASN A 2 -5.75 26.09 -0.61
C ASN A 2 -5.73 26.74 -2.00
N LEU A 3 -5.24 26.00 -2.98
CA LEU A 3 -5.48 26.37 -4.38
C LEU A 3 -7.00 26.42 -4.59
N PRO A 4 -7.53 27.42 -5.29
CA PRO A 4 -8.96 27.49 -5.59
C PRO A 4 -9.35 26.22 -6.33
N ALA A 5 -10.46 25.60 -5.91
CA ALA A 5 -11.00 24.41 -6.55
C ALA A 5 -11.24 24.71 -8.03
N ASP A 6 -10.56 23.97 -8.90
CA ASP A 6 -10.75 24.06 -10.35
C ASP A 6 -12.10 23.39 -10.70
N PRO A 7 -13.12 24.16 -11.12
CA PRO A 7 -14.49 23.62 -11.29
C PRO A 7 -14.61 22.62 -12.46
N GLY A 8 -13.62 22.53 -13.36
CA GLY A 8 -13.64 21.61 -14.49
C GLY A 8 -12.99 20.25 -14.19
N ARG A 9 -12.11 20.19 -13.19
CA ARG A 9 -11.34 18.99 -12.84
C ARG A 9 -12.20 17.80 -12.39
N PRO A 10 -13.22 17.94 -11.53
CA PRO A 10 -14.03 16.80 -11.10
C PRO A 10 -14.74 16.10 -12.24
N GLN A 11 -15.32 16.83 -13.18
CA GLN A 11 -16.03 16.26 -14.34
C GLN A 11 -15.08 15.55 -15.31
N LEU A 12 -13.89 16.09 -15.52
CA LEU A 12 -12.86 15.44 -16.36
C LEU A 12 -12.31 14.19 -15.70
N THR A 13 -12.14 14.19 -14.39
CA THR A 13 -11.72 13.03 -13.61
C THR A 13 -12.77 11.93 -13.69
N GLU A 14 -14.04 12.26 -13.46
CA GLU A 14 -15.16 11.31 -13.60
C GLU A 14 -15.19 10.73 -15.00
N ARG A 15 -15.13 11.55 -16.04
CA ARG A 15 -15.14 11.10 -17.44
C ARG A 15 -13.98 10.14 -17.73
N LEU A 16 -12.75 10.49 -17.31
CA LEU A 16 -11.58 9.66 -17.51
C LEU A 16 -11.76 8.27 -16.87
N VAL A 17 -12.19 8.24 -15.62
CA VAL A 17 -12.38 6.99 -14.86
C VAL A 17 -13.50 6.13 -15.45
N VAL A 18 -14.62 6.74 -15.83
CA VAL A 18 -15.76 6.04 -16.46
C VAL A 18 -15.35 5.45 -17.78
N ASP A 19 -14.74 6.24 -18.68
CA ASP A 19 -14.41 5.80 -20.03
C ASP A 19 -13.29 4.74 -20.01
N LEU A 20 -12.29 4.87 -19.14
CA LEU A 20 -11.26 3.85 -18.95
C LEU A 20 -11.85 2.56 -18.37
N GLY A 21 -12.71 2.65 -17.35
CA GLY A 21 -13.43 1.50 -16.78
C GLY A 21 -14.31 0.79 -17.82
N ALA A 22 -15.02 1.56 -18.66
CA ALA A 22 -15.81 1.02 -19.75
C ALA A 22 -14.95 0.29 -20.80
N ALA A 23 -13.76 0.82 -21.13
CA ALA A 23 -12.85 0.17 -22.07
C ALA A 23 -12.37 -1.19 -21.54
N PHE A 24 -11.99 -1.28 -20.26
CA PHE A 24 -11.69 -2.56 -19.60
C PHE A 24 -12.85 -3.55 -19.67
N GLN A 25 -14.06 -3.11 -19.34
CA GLN A 25 -15.24 -3.97 -19.32
C GLN A 25 -15.60 -4.47 -20.71
N GLN A 26 -15.59 -3.60 -21.73
CA GLN A 26 -15.88 -4.00 -23.11
C GLN A 26 -14.83 -4.98 -23.63
N ARG A 27 -13.56 -4.75 -23.35
CA ARG A 27 -12.50 -5.68 -23.78
C ARG A 27 -12.56 -7.02 -23.04
N ALA A 28 -13.08 -7.08 -21.82
CA ALA A 28 -13.30 -8.33 -21.09
C ALA A 28 -14.38 -9.24 -21.73
N VAL A 29 -15.29 -8.66 -22.52
CA VAL A 29 -16.42 -9.38 -23.13
C VAL A 29 -16.20 -9.63 -24.62
N TYR A 30 -15.58 -8.69 -25.31
CA TYR A 30 -15.45 -8.70 -26.78
C TYR A 30 -14.00 -8.72 -27.23
N THR A 31 -13.74 -9.19 -28.45
CA THR A 31 -12.43 -9.14 -29.10
C THR A 31 -12.01 -7.70 -29.39
N ALA A 32 -10.69 -7.44 -29.52
CA ALA A 32 -10.15 -6.11 -29.78
C ALA A 32 -10.75 -5.40 -31.01
N GLY A 33 -11.07 -6.14 -32.08
CA GLY A 33 -11.66 -5.60 -33.29
C GLY A 33 -13.17 -5.28 -33.19
N HIS A 34 -13.83 -5.58 -32.08
CA HIS A 34 -15.26 -5.35 -31.94
C HIS A 34 -15.59 -3.84 -31.88
N PRO A 35 -16.60 -3.33 -32.59
CA PRO A 35 -16.90 -1.89 -32.64
C PRO A 35 -17.15 -1.23 -31.28
N GLN A 36 -17.70 -1.97 -30.30
CA GLN A 36 -17.91 -1.45 -28.96
C GLN A 36 -16.56 -1.24 -28.21
N VAL A 37 -15.59 -2.15 -28.38
CA VAL A 37 -14.25 -2.01 -27.82
C VAL A 37 -13.53 -0.82 -28.42
N GLN A 38 -13.55 -0.71 -29.75
CA GLN A 38 -12.91 0.41 -30.45
C GLN A 38 -13.47 1.77 -30.01
N ARG A 39 -14.81 1.88 -29.90
CA ARG A 39 -15.45 3.10 -29.40
C ARG A 39 -15.10 3.39 -27.95
N ALA A 40 -15.02 2.38 -27.08
CA ALA A 40 -14.66 2.58 -25.69
C ALA A 40 -13.19 3.01 -25.52
N VAL A 41 -12.29 2.40 -26.30
CA VAL A 41 -10.86 2.79 -26.35
C VAL A 41 -10.70 4.24 -26.84
N SER A 42 -11.40 4.62 -27.93
CA SER A 42 -11.35 6.01 -28.42
C SER A 42 -11.81 7.01 -27.35
N ARG A 43 -12.95 6.72 -26.68
CA ARG A 43 -13.43 7.60 -25.60
C ARG A 43 -12.46 7.73 -24.44
N ALA A 44 -11.82 6.61 -24.04
CA ALA A 44 -10.83 6.63 -22.96
C ALA A 44 -9.63 7.50 -23.33
N LEU A 45 -9.14 7.44 -24.57
CA LEU A 45 -8.06 8.28 -25.07
C LEU A 45 -8.46 9.75 -25.16
N ASP A 46 -9.69 10.03 -25.65
CA ASP A 46 -10.22 11.40 -25.70
C ASP A 46 -10.36 12.01 -24.29
N ALA A 47 -10.80 11.20 -23.32
CA ALA A 47 -10.92 11.62 -21.93
C ALA A 47 -9.55 11.88 -21.30
N PHE A 48 -8.56 11.02 -21.58
CA PHE A 48 -7.17 11.21 -21.14
C PHE A 48 -6.58 12.48 -21.74
N ALA A 49 -6.69 12.70 -23.04
CA ALA A 49 -6.19 13.91 -23.70
C ALA A 49 -6.85 15.19 -23.15
N ALA A 50 -8.17 15.16 -22.94
CA ALA A 50 -8.91 16.28 -22.35
C ALA A 50 -8.46 16.59 -20.92
N TRP A 51 -8.23 15.53 -20.11
CA TRP A 51 -7.74 15.67 -18.74
C TRP A 51 -6.33 16.30 -18.71
N CYS A 52 -5.40 15.76 -19.49
CA CYS A 52 -4.03 16.28 -19.61
C CYS A 52 -4.01 17.73 -20.11
N GLY A 53 -4.79 18.04 -21.15
CA GLY A 53 -4.89 19.38 -21.70
C GLY A 53 -5.40 20.40 -20.69
N HIS A 54 -6.37 20.03 -19.87
CA HIS A 54 -6.92 20.89 -18.81
C HIS A 54 -5.93 21.11 -17.65
N GLN A 55 -5.21 20.05 -17.25
CA GLN A 55 -4.23 20.12 -16.15
C GLN A 55 -2.87 20.68 -16.59
N GLY A 56 -2.61 20.80 -17.89
CA GLY A 56 -1.32 21.24 -18.41
C GLY A 56 -0.20 20.20 -18.16
N THR A 57 -0.55 18.90 -18.11
CA THR A 57 0.39 17.81 -17.85
C THR A 57 0.47 16.85 -19.03
N SER A 58 1.52 16.05 -19.07
CA SER A 58 1.70 14.98 -20.07
C SER A 58 1.37 13.59 -19.53
N GLU A 59 0.85 13.49 -18.30
CA GLU A 59 0.57 12.21 -17.64
C GLU A 59 -0.60 12.31 -16.67
N VAL A 60 -1.20 11.16 -16.35
CA VAL A 60 -2.17 11.02 -15.26
C VAL A 60 -1.92 9.69 -14.54
N SER A 61 -1.91 9.73 -13.22
CA SER A 61 -1.82 8.53 -12.38
C SER A 61 -3.15 8.17 -11.76
N LEU A 62 -3.58 6.92 -11.94
CA LEU A 62 -4.77 6.32 -11.35
C LEU A 62 -4.34 5.17 -10.45
N LEU A 63 -4.34 5.37 -9.15
CA LEU A 63 -3.82 4.41 -8.16
C LEU A 63 -4.95 3.86 -7.30
N THR A 64 -4.77 2.66 -6.76
CA THR A 64 -5.65 2.16 -5.70
C THR A 64 -4.88 2.02 -4.40
N LEU A 65 -5.44 2.56 -3.35
CA LEU A 65 -4.91 2.42 -2.01
C LEU A 65 -6.04 1.95 -1.10
N GLU A 66 -5.93 0.74 -0.53
CA GLU A 66 -6.95 0.13 0.33
C GLU A 66 -8.36 0.07 -0.27
N GLY A 67 -8.44 -0.10 -1.59
CA GLY A 67 -9.71 -0.14 -2.32
C GLY A 67 -10.25 1.22 -2.74
N GLN A 68 -9.66 2.32 -2.29
CA GLN A 68 -10.00 3.67 -2.72
C GLN A 68 -9.22 4.04 -3.99
N LEU A 69 -9.89 4.66 -4.96
CA LEU A 69 -9.26 5.18 -6.17
C LEU A 69 -8.68 6.57 -5.91
N LEU A 70 -7.45 6.78 -6.35
CA LEU A 70 -6.80 8.09 -6.39
C LEU A 70 -6.52 8.42 -7.85
N VAL A 71 -6.89 9.62 -8.29
CA VAL A 71 -6.56 10.14 -9.62
C VAL A 71 -5.68 11.36 -9.44
N ASP A 72 -4.48 11.27 -9.96
CA ASP A 72 -3.45 12.30 -9.81
C ASP A 72 -3.39 12.85 -8.37
N ARG A 73 -3.27 11.91 -7.42
CA ARG A 73 -3.12 12.17 -5.97
C ARG A 73 -4.36 12.70 -5.26
N GLN A 74 -5.48 12.86 -5.97
CA GLN A 74 -6.76 13.18 -5.34
C GLN A 74 -7.55 11.91 -5.08
N ALA A 75 -7.92 11.70 -3.83
CA ALA A 75 -8.79 10.60 -3.45
C ALA A 75 -10.20 10.83 -4.01
N ILE A 76 -10.73 9.83 -4.70
CA ILE A 76 -12.11 9.83 -5.16
C ILE A 76 -12.98 9.37 -4.01
N PRO A 77 -14.12 10.03 -3.72
CA PRO A 77 -15.03 9.57 -2.68
C PRO A 77 -15.41 8.11 -2.87
N GLU A 78 -15.39 7.32 -1.81
CA GLU A 78 -15.59 5.87 -1.86
C GLU A 78 -16.98 5.47 -2.37
N ASP A 79 -17.97 6.29 -2.08
CA ASP A 79 -19.35 6.13 -2.53
C ASP A 79 -19.58 6.52 -3.99
N SER A 80 -18.54 6.96 -4.72
CA SER A 80 -18.64 7.38 -6.11
C SER A 80 -19.03 6.20 -7.01
N PRO A 81 -20.28 6.15 -7.50
CA PRO A 81 -20.78 5.01 -8.28
C PRO A 81 -20.04 4.85 -9.60
N TRP A 82 -19.50 5.95 -10.14
CA TRP A 82 -18.78 6.00 -11.40
C TRP A 82 -17.36 5.42 -11.32
N ALA A 83 -16.76 5.31 -10.14
CA ALA A 83 -15.44 4.69 -9.95
C ALA A 83 -15.48 3.15 -9.91
N ARG A 84 -16.65 2.55 -9.65
CA ARG A 84 -16.81 1.09 -9.44
C ARG A 84 -16.32 0.25 -10.60
N GLY A 85 -16.61 0.67 -11.83
CA GLY A 85 -16.23 -0.09 -13.03
C GLY A 85 -14.72 -0.24 -13.19
N LEU A 86 -13.97 0.83 -12.94
CA LEU A 86 -12.52 0.82 -12.99
C LEU A 86 -11.94 0.02 -11.82
N LEU A 87 -12.45 0.22 -10.60
CA LEU A 87 -12.02 -0.51 -9.42
C LEU A 87 -12.25 -2.02 -9.55
N GLN A 88 -13.37 -2.46 -10.14
CA GLN A 88 -13.62 -3.87 -10.43
C GLN A 88 -12.60 -4.43 -11.42
N SER A 89 -12.25 -3.66 -12.45
CA SER A 89 -11.24 -4.07 -13.44
C SER A 89 -9.85 -4.14 -12.79
N TYR A 90 -9.51 -3.19 -11.94
CA TYR A 90 -8.25 -3.19 -11.20
C TYR A 90 -8.14 -4.43 -10.29
N ARG A 91 -9.20 -4.76 -9.55
CA ARG A 91 -9.24 -5.97 -8.71
C ARG A 91 -9.11 -7.24 -9.56
N ARG A 92 -9.84 -7.31 -10.68
CA ARG A 92 -9.84 -8.49 -11.56
C ARG A 92 -8.48 -8.77 -12.17
N TYR A 93 -7.74 -7.73 -12.57
CA TYR A 93 -6.45 -7.84 -13.25
C TYR A 93 -5.25 -7.51 -12.36
N GLU A 94 -5.46 -7.43 -11.04
CA GLU A 94 -4.43 -7.19 -10.04
C GLU A 94 -3.63 -5.91 -10.26
N ILE A 95 -4.30 -4.88 -10.77
CA ILE A 95 -3.70 -3.58 -11.03
C ILE A 95 -3.77 -2.74 -9.75
N GLY A 96 -2.63 -2.33 -9.21
CA GLY A 96 -2.52 -1.38 -8.09
C GLY A 96 -2.57 0.06 -8.53
N GLY A 97 -2.25 0.30 -9.81
CA GLY A 97 -2.32 1.60 -10.41
C GLY A 97 -1.88 1.60 -11.86
N LEU A 98 -2.31 2.61 -12.58
CA LEU A 98 -1.89 2.91 -13.94
C LEU A 98 -1.41 4.35 -13.99
N THR A 99 -0.27 4.59 -14.67
CA THR A 99 0.10 5.92 -15.12
C THR A 99 0.05 5.92 -16.63
N LEU A 100 -0.79 6.77 -17.20
CA LEU A 100 -0.91 6.96 -18.64
C LEU A 100 -0.07 8.16 -19.03
N LEU A 101 0.75 8.02 -20.08
CA LEU A 101 1.66 9.04 -20.59
C LEU A 101 1.18 9.56 -21.94
N ALA A 102 1.50 10.82 -22.25
CA ALA A 102 1.23 11.41 -23.56
C ALA A 102 1.94 10.61 -24.66
N GLY A 103 1.25 10.42 -25.78
CA GLY A 103 1.70 9.55 -26.87
C GLY A 103 1.00 8.20 -26.89
N LEU A 104 0.23 7.86 -25.87
CA LEU A 104 -0.60 6.66 -25.82
C LEU A 104 -1.61 6.67 -26.97
N ASP A 105 -1.63 5.58 -27.76
CA ASP A 105 -2.54 5.38 -28.87
C ASP A 105 -3.51 4.20 -28.66
N ALA A 106 -4.44 4.05 -29.59
CA ALA A 106 -5.48 3.01 -29.50
C ALA A 106 -4.93 1.59 -29.64
N GLU A 107 -3.87 1.40 -30.42
CA GLU A 107 -3.23 0.12 -30.60
C GLU A 107 -2.49 -0.31 -29.35
N GLU A 108 -1.76 0.62 -28.73
CA GLU A 108 -1.04 0.36 -27.48
C GLU A 108 -1.99 0.09 -26.31
N LEU A 109 -3.05 0.87 -26.16
CA LEU A 109 -4.08 0.64 -25.15
C LEU A 109 -4.79 -0.71 -25.37
N GLY A 110 -5.02 -1.09 -26.63
CA GLY A 110 -5.54 -2.41 -27.00
C GLY A 110 -4.61 -3.54 -26.57
N ARG A 111 -3.31 -3.45 -26.89
CA ARG A 111 -2.29 -4.43 -26.47
C ARG A 111 -2.19 -4.55 -24.96
N PHE A 112 -2.30 -3.41 -24.27
CA PHE A 112 -2.33 -3.40 -22.81
C PHE A 112 -3.51 -4.21 -22.26
N PHE A 113 -4.73 -4.00 -22.77
CA PHE A 113 -5.90 -4.79 -22.35
C PHE A 113 -5.75 -6.28 -22.71
N ASP A 114 -5.06 -6.61 -23.79
CA ASP A 114 -4.77 -8.01 -24.15
C ASP A 114 -3.81 -8.65 -23.14
N SER A 115 -2.81 -7.89 -22.69
CA SER A 115 -1.90 -8.36 -21.64
C SER A 115 -2.63 -8.66 -20.32
N CYS A 116 -3.63 -7.85 -19.96
CA CYS A 116 -4.43 -8.08 -18.75
C CYS A 116 -5.19 -9.43 -18.77
N GLN A 117 -5.47 -9.98 -19.96
CA GLN A 117 -6.17 -11.26 -20.11
C GLN A 117 -5.24 -12.44 -20.33
N SER A 118 -3.94 -12.20 -20.44
CA SER A 118 -2.95 -13.25 -20.66
C SER A 118 -2.62 -13.98 -19.36
N ALA A 119 -2.21 -15.25 -19.48
CA ALA A 119 -1.71 -16.04 -18.34
C ALA A 119 -0.42 -15.47 -17.74
N GLN A 120 0.27 -14.57 -18.45
CA GLN A 120 1.50 -13.91 -17.99
C GLN A 120 1.20 -12.65 -17.16
N GLY A 121 -0.06 -12.25 -17.05
CA GLY A 121 -0.51 -11.09 -16.29
C GLY A 121 -0.29 -9.74 -16.98
N THR A 122 -0.73 -8.68 -16.32
CA THR A 122 -0.67 -7.31 -16.82
C THR A 122 0.77 -6.81 -16.92
N SER A 123 1.15 -6.27 -18.08
CA SER A 123 2.49 -5.73 -18.33
C SER A 123 2.45 -4.27 -18.77
N ALA A 124 3.47 -3.50 -18.34
CA ALA A 124 3.67 -2.13 -18.78
C ALA A 124 3.96 -2.05 -20.29
N THR A 125 3.66 -0.90 -20.89
CA THR A 125 3.98 -0.58 -22.29
C THR A 125 4.79 0.73 -22.34
N ALA A 126 5.02 1.28 -23.54
CA ALA A 126 5.80 2.52 -23.67
C ALA A 126 5.13 3.71 -22.94
N HIS A 127 3.79 3.80 -23.02
CA HIS A 127 3.03 4.92 -22.46
C HIS A 127 2.03 4.49 -21.37
N ILE A 128 2.11 3.24 -20.90
CA ILE A 128 1.31 2.76 -19.76
C ILE A 128 2.25 2.13 -18.73
N LEU A 129 2.42 2.78 -17.60
CA LEU A 129 3.12 2.22 -16.45
C LEU A 129 2.11 1.50 -15.56
N VAL A 130 2.47 0.31 -15.08
CA VAL A 130 1.60 -0.52 -14.25
C VAL A 130 2.18 -0.69 -12.88
N GLY A 131 1.43 -0.22 -11.87
CA GLY A 131 1.65 -0.58 -10.47
C GLY A 131 0.80 -1.80 -10.12
N ARG A 132 1.38 -2.84 -9.53
CA ARG A 132 0.62 -4.03 -9.13
C ARG A 132 -0.15 -3.81 -7.84
N ALA A 133 -1.40 -4.28 -7.78
CA ALA A 133 -2.17 -4.38 -6.56
C ALA A 133 -1.72 -5.61 -5.79
N GLY A 134 -1.14 -5.42 -4.61
CA GLY A 134 -0.70 -6.52 -3.76
C GLY A 134 0.76 -6.91 -3.97
N LEU A 135 1.34 -7.41 -2.90
CA LEU A 135 2.66 -8.01 -2.87
C LEU A 135 2.62 -9.34 -3.65
N THR A 136 2.95 -9.32 -4.92
CA THR A 136 3.37 -10.53 -5.61
C THR A 136 4.82 -10.37 -6.01
N ALA A 137 5.64 -11.30 -5.53
CA ALA A 137 7.05 -11.39 -5.85
C ALA A 137 7.24 -11.58 -7.35
N GLY A 138 8.15 -10.84 -7.96
CA GLY A 138 8.80 -11.34 -9.15
C GLY A 138 9.10 -10.42 -10.31
N ASP A 139 8.96 -9.10 -10.35
CA ASP A 139 9.32 -8.38 -11.58
C ASP A 139 9.90 -6.96 -11.43
N SER A 140 10.12 -6.51 -10.20
CA SER A 140 10.60 -5.13 -9.98
C SER A 140 12.12 -4.99 -9.97
N THR A 141 12.87 -6.08 -9.89
CA THR A 141 14.32 -6.05 -9.68
C THR A 141 15.09 -5.61 -10.94
N GLU A 142 14.67 -6.04 -12.11
CA GLU A 142 15.38 -5.66 -13.35
C GLU A 142 15.14 -4.20 -13.77
N LYS A 143 13.95 -3.65 -13.52
CA LYS A 143 13.63 -2.26 -13.86
C LYS A 143 14.17 -1.24 -12.86
N ALA A 144 14.27 -1.58 -11.58
CA ALA A 144 14.91 -0.73 -10.58
C ALA A 144 16.42 -0.56 -10.85
N ILE A 145 17.07 -1.62 -11.34
CA ILE A 145 18.49 -1.59 -11.77
C ILE A 145 18.66 -0.71 -13.03
N ALA A 146 17.71 -0.74 -13.95
CA ALA A 146 17.74 0.07 -15.17
C ALA A 146 17.55 1.57 -14.94
N LEU A 147 16.92 1.96 -13.82
CA LEU A 147 16.69 3.37 -13.44
C LEU A 147 17.81 3.96 -12.57
N GLY A 148 18.91 3.24 -12.34
CA GLY A 148 20.08 3.76 -11.64
C GLY A 148 19.84 4.12 -10.17
N VAL A 149 18.84 3.54 -9.52
CA VAL A 149 18.60 3.72 -8.09
C VAL A 149 19.71 2.99 -7.33
N PRO A 150 20.55 3.69 -6.55
CA PRO A 150 21.63 3.04 -5.85
C PRO A 150 21.08 2.04 -4.83
N ALA A 151 21.67 0.84 -4.76
CA ALA A 151 21.41 -0.13 -3.71
C ALA A 151 21.60 0.56 -2.35
N ARG A 152 20.51 0.82 -1.64
CA ARG A 152 20.58 1.59 -0.38
C ARG A 152 20.96 0.67 0.76
N VAL A 153 21.89 1.15 1.54
CA VAL A 153 22.67 0.47 2.58
C VAL A 153 21.74 -0.03 3.71
N ALA A 154 21.94 -1.27 4.12
CA ALA A 154 21.37 -1.80 5.36
C ALA A 154 21.64 -0.83 6.52
N PRO A 155 20.70 -0.68 7.46
CA PRO A 155 20.89 0.22 8.59
C PRO A 155 22.17 -0.12 9.33
N ARG A 156 23.04 0.85 9.57
CA ARG A 156 24.36 0.66 10.23
C ARG A 156 24.28 0.02 11.62
N TRP A 157 23.08 -0.02 12.21
CA TRP A 157 22.83 -0.55 13.56
C TRP A 157 22.38 -2.02 13.55
N LEU A 158 22.21 -2.64 12.37
CA LEU A 158 21.84 -4.05 12.22
C LEU A 158 22.78 -4.73 11.24
N SER A 159 23.42 -5.84 11.63
CA SER A 159 24.25 -6.60 10.71
C SER A 159 23.39 -7.41 9.72
N VAL A 160 23.96 -7.75 8.57
CA VAL A 160 23.31 -8.59 7.57
C VAL A 160 22.88 -9.94 8.18
N ASP A 161 23.75 -10.54 9.02
CA ASP A 161 23.44 -11.80 9.69
C ASP A 161 22.24 -11.67 10.65
N GLN A 162 22.18 -10.57 11.40
CA GLN A 162 21.06 -10.31 12.32
C GLN A 162 19.72 -10.11 11.57
N MET A 163 19.76 -9.47 10.40
CA MET A 163 18.58 -9.35 9.55
C MET A 163 18.15 -10.70 9.00
N ALA A 164 19.11 -11.51 8.52
CA ALA A 164 18.83 -12.85 8.01
C ALA A 164 18.24 -13.76 9.09
N GLU A 165 18.80 -13.74 10.32
CA GLU A 165 18.26 -14.49 11.44
C GLU A 165 16.84 -14.06 11.81
N ALA A 166 16.60 -12.76 11.97
CA ALA A 166 15.28 -12.24 12.32
C ALA A 166 14.22 -12.53 11.22
N ARG A 167 14.62 -12.45 9.95
CA ARG A 167 13.75 -12.85 8.83
C ARG A 167 13.40 -14.34 8.92
N ALA A 168 14.39 -15.20 9.15
CA ALA A 168 14.16 -16.63 9.27
C ALA A 168 13.19 -16.97 10.42
N GLU A 169 13.31 -16.27 11.56
CA GLU A 169 12.40 -16.43 12.69
C GLU A 169 10.97 -15.94 12.36
N LEU A 170 10.84 -14.82 11.63
CA LEU A 170 9.53 -14.32 11.20
C LEU A 170 8.83 -15.31 10.26
N VAL A 171 9.56 -15.86 9.29
CA VAL A 171 9.03 -16.89 8.36
C VAL A 171 8.70 -18.18 9.10
N ALA A 172 9.52 -18.60 10.08
CA ALA A 172 9.24 -19.76 10.92
C ALA A 172 7.94 -19.56 11.72
N ALA A 173 7.77 -18.40 12.33
CA ALA A 173 6.55 -18.00 13.04
C ALA A 173 5.32 -18.07 12.13
N ALA A 174 5.40 -17.49 10.94
CA ALA A 174 4.32 -17.47 9.96
C ALA A 174 3.91 -18.88 9.49
N THR A 175 4.88 -19.76 9.29
CA THR A 175 4.64 -21.10 8.76
C THR A 175 4.38 -22.18 9.84
N GLY A 176 4.24 -21.78 11.11
CA GLY A 176 3.98 -22.71 12.22
C GLY A 176 5.16 -23.58 12.60
N ARG A 177 6.36 -23.23 12.18
CA ARG A 177 7.60 -23.89 12.63
C ARG A 177 8.05 -23.27 13.95
N ALA A 178 8.87 -24.02 14.71
CA ALA A 178 9.46 -23.49 15.93
C ALA A 178 10.25 -22.22 15.62
N SER A 179 9.92 -21.12 16.29
CA SER A 179 10.55 -19.83 16.13
C SER A 179 11.02 -19.25 17.47
N ARG A 180 12.07 -18.45 17.42
CA ARG A 180 12.65 -17.76 18.56
C ARG A 180 12.07 -16.35 18.65
N ILE A 181 10.89 -16.22 19.26
CA ILE A 181 10.20 -14.92 19.44
C ILE A 181 11.07 -13.94 20.22
N ASP A 182 11.91 -14.43 21.14
CA ASP A 182 12.89 -13.60 21.86
C ASP A 182 13.85 -12.86 20.91
N ARG A 183 14.20 -13.42 19.76
CA ARG A 183 15.03 -12.75 18.75
C ARG A 183 14.29 -11.60 18.04
N LEU A 184 13.01 -11.81 17.70
CA LEU A 184 12.18 -10.75 17.13
C LEU A 184 11.98 -9.62 18.14
N ARG A 185 11.74 -9.95 19.41
CA ARG A 185 11.63 -8.98 20.49
C ARG A 185 12.94 -8.20 20.66
N ALA A 186 14.08 -8.88 20.71
CA ALA A 186 15.38 -8.23 20.83
C ALA A 186 15.67 -7.28 19.65
N LEU A 187 15.27 -7.64 18.42
CA LEU A 187 15.36 -6.77 17.26
C LEU A 187 14.56 -5.48 17.49
N VAL A 188 13.28 -5.59 17.87
CA VAL A 188 12.40 -4.44 18.07
C VAL A 188 12.90 -3.55 19.22
N THR A 189 13.35 -4.12 20.34
CA THR A 189 13.96 -3.33 21.44
C THR A 189 15.19 -2.55 20.98
N ARG A 190 16.00 -3.12 20.07
CA ARG A 190 17.13 -2.37 19.48
C ARG A 190 16.66 -1.25 18.56
N LEU A 191 15.57 -1.48 17.78
CA LEU A 191 14.92 -0.43 17.00
C LEU A 191 14.44 0.72 17.88
N ALA A 192 13.75 0.40 18.98
CA ALA A 192 13.24 1.39 19.91
C ALA A 192 14.36 2.27 20.49
N ARG A 193 15.50 1.67 20.87
CA ARG A 193 16.70 2.39 21.33
C ARG A 193 17.33 3.26 20.23
N SER A 194 17.38 2.78 18.99
CA SER A 194 17.90 3.57 17.86
C SER A 194 16.99 4.75 17.55
N ALA A 195 15.68 4.60 17.76
CA ALA A 195 14.72 5.70 17.68
C ALA A 195 15.00 6.80 18.70
N GLU A 196 15.59 6.44 19.85
CA GLU A 196 15.96 7.39 20.92
C GLU A 196 17.08 8.33 20.51
N THR A 197 18.04 7.85 19.75
CA THR A 197 19.24 8.60 19.39
C THR A 197 19.07 9.49 18.15
N GLY A 198 17.86 9.58 17.58
CA GLY A 198 17.61 10.33 16.34
C GLY A 198 18.26 9.73 15.10
N ALA A 199 18.85 8.54 15.20
CA ALA A 199 19.61 7.88 14.13
C ALA A 199 18.72 7.17 13.09
N LEU A 200 17.41 7.38 13.13
CA LEU A 200 16.48 6.75 12.19
C LEU A 200 16.45 7.51 10.88
N ALA A 201 17.36 7.21 9.99
CA ALA A 201 17.15 7.45 8.57
C ALA A 201 15.96 6.57 8.07
N PRO A 202 15.16 7.06 7.12
CA PRO A 202 14.12 6.22 6.51
C PRO A 202 14.74 4.91 6.02
N LEU A 203 14.09 3.79 6.34
CA LEU A 203 14.53 2.49 5.85
C LEU A 203 14.15 2.39 4.36
N GLU A 204 15.08 2.74 3.50
CA GLU A 204 14.93 2.61 2.06
C GLU A 204 15.78 1.41 1.61
N VAL A 205 15.18 0.21 1.64
CA VAL A 205 15.84 -1.02 1.20
C VAL A 205 15.04 -1.63 0.06
N THR A 206 15.71 -2.00 -1.00
CA THR A 206 15.09 -2.75 -2.12
C THR A 206 15.15 -4.23 -1.76
N PRO A 207 14.01 -4.91 -1.54
CA PRO A 207 14.00 -6.33 -1.20
C PRO A 207 14.40 -7.21 -2.38
N ALA A 208 15.12 -8.29 -2.09
CA ALA A 208 15.54 -9.26 -3.09
C ALA A 208 14.42 -10.25 -3.46
N ASP A 209 13.54 -10.59 -2.51
CA ASP A 209 12.44 -11.53 -2.69
C ASP A 209 11.18 -11.10 -1.92
N SER A 210 10.11 -11.93 -1.93
CA SER A 210 8.85 -11.66 -1.23
C SER A 210 9.00 -11.61 0.28
N ASP A 211 9.80 -12.52 0.84
CA ASP A 211 10.02 -12.65 2.28
C ASP A 211 10.86 -11.47 2.78
N ASP A 212 11.86 -11.05 2.01
CA ASP A 212 12.62 -9.84 2.27
C ASP A 212 11.72 -8.60 2.27
N ARG A 213 10.80 -8.53 1.33
CA ARG A 213 9.84 -7.42 1.22
C ARG A 213 8.91 -7.33 2.43
N ALA A 214 8.32 -8.45 2.84
CA ALA A 214 7.46 -8.50 4.01
C ALA A 214 8.23 -8.18 5.30
N PHE A 215 9.44 -8.70 5.44
CA PHE A 215 10.32 -8.42 6.57
C PHE A 215 10.70 -6.93 6.64
N LEU A 216 11.14 -6.34 5.53
CA LEU A 216 11.56 -4.94 5.46
C LEU A 216 10.39 -3.98 5.62
N HIS A 217 9.21 -4.33 5.09
CA HIS A 217 7.99 -3.59 5.32
C HIS A 217 7.63 -3.59 6.81
N GLY A 218 7.55 -4.75 7.45
CA GLY A 218 7.31 -4.85 8.89
C GLY A 218 8.30 -4.06 9.73
N LEU A 219 9.59 -4.09 9.34
CA LEU A 219 10.64 -3.33 9.99
C LEU A 219 10.42 -1.80 9.86
N ALA A 220 10.07 -1.32 8.67
CA ALA A 220 9.79 0.08 8.41
C ALA A 220 8.54 0.56 9.15
N VAL A 221 7.48 -0.27 9.18
CA VAL A 221 6.25 0.04 9.93
C VAL A 221 6.53 0.07 11.43
N ALA A 222 7.33 -0.87 11.96
CA ALA A 222 7.73 -0.85 13.36
C ALA A 222 8.49 0.44 13.72
N LEU A 223 9.42 0.89 12.87
CA LEU A 223 10.15 2.14 13.08
C LEU A 223 9.25 3.38 13.09
N ALA A 224 8.32 3.47 12.13
CA ALA A 224 7.35 4.56 12.08
C ALA A 224 6.42 4.54 13.31
N THR A 225 5.97 3.35 13.71
CA THR A 225 5.13 3.13 14.89
C THR A 225 5.86 3.52 16.19
N LEU A 226 7.13 3.14 16.34
CA LEU A 226 7.94 3.52 17.50
C LEU A 226 8.11 5.04 17.60
N ARG A 227 8.28 5.75 16.49
CA ARG A 227 8.31 7.22 16.48
C ARG A 227 7.00 7.84 16.94
N LEU A 228 5.86 7.35 16.42
CA LEU A 228 4.52 7.78 16.87
C LEU A 228 4.28 7.44 18.34
N GLY A 229 4.60 6.22 18.76
CA GLY A 229 4.43 5.78 20.13
C GLY A 229 5.19 6.67 21.13
N ARG A 230 6.43 7.03 20.80
CA ARG A 230 7.23 7.97 21.62
C ARG A 230 6.61 9.37 21.66
N ALA A 231 6.15 9.87 20.53
CA ALA A 231 5.48 11.18 20.48
C ALA A 231 4.18 11.19 21.30
N LEU A 232 3.56 10.03 21.47
CA LEU A 232 2.41 9.80 22.38
C LEU A 232 2.84 9.60 23.85
N GLY A 233 4.12 9.62 24.16
CA GLY A 233 4.66 9.46 25.51
C GLY A 233 4.87 7.99 25.93
N LEU A 234 4.76 7.02 25.03
CA LEU A 234 5.04 5.62 25.35
C LEU A 234 6.54 5.39 25.55
N THR A 235 6.89 4.57 26.55
CA THR A 235 8.26 4.19 26.89
C THR A 235 8.31 2.75 27.40
N GLY A 236 9.51 2.18 27.46
CA GLY A 236 9.75 0.86 28.04
C GLY A 236 8.95 -0.24 27.36
N GLU A 237 8.41 -1.16 28.15
CA GLU A 237 7.72 -2.35 27.67
C GLU A 237 6.53 -2.03 26.77
N ALA A 238 5.72 -1.03 27.10
CA ALA A 238 4.58 -0.63 26.28
C ALA A 238 4.97 -0.17 24.86
N LEU A 239 6.11 0.51 24.73
CA LEU A 239 6.66 0.90 23.43
C LEU A 239 7.21 -0.30 22.66
N ASP A 240 7.94 -1.19 23.36
CA ASP A 240 8.49 -2.42 22.77
C ASP A 240 7.39 -3.35 22.26
N GLU A 241 6.31 -3.53 23.03
CA GLU A 241 5.15 -4.33 22.62
C GLU A 241 4.42 -3.74 21.42
N LEU A 242 4.22 -2.42 21.40
CA LEU A 242 3.64 -1.73 20.24
C LEU A 242 4.52 -1.88 18.99
N GLY A 243 5.82 -1.73 19.13
CA GLY A 243 6.77 -1.93 18.03
C GLY A 243 6.81 -3.37 17.54
N LEU A 244 6.72 -4.36 18.44
CA LEU A 244 6.66 -5.77 18.08
C LEU A 244 5.34 -6.11 17.35
N ALA A 245 4.22 -5.61 17.84
CA ALA A 245 2.93 -5.76 17.18
C ALA A 245 2.95 -5.16 15.75
N ALA A 246 3.55 -3.98 15.59
CA ALA A 246 3.74 -3.36 14.29
C ALA A 246 4.68 -4.15 13.37
N PHE A 247 5.73 -4.76 13.91
CA PHE A 247 6.65 -5.56 13.11
C PHE A 247 6.00 -6.80 12.50
N VAL A 248 5.08 -7.43 13.24
CA VAL A 248 4.45 -8.69 12.83
C VAL A 248 3.02 -8.52 12.29
N HIS A 249 2.52 -7.28 12.12
CA HIS A 249 1.12 -7.02 11.77
C HIS A 249 0.65 -7.74 10.50
N ASP A 250 1.53 -7.86 9.53
CA ASP A 250 1.28 -8.44 8.20
C ASP A 250 1.74 -9.91 8.06
N ILE A 251 2.03 -10.60 9.17
CA ILE A 251 2.54 -11.98 9.16
C ILE A 251 1.64 -12.95 8.37
N GLY A 252 0.35 -12.67 8.28
CA GLY A 252 -0.61 -13.47 7.52
C GLY A 252 -0.32 -13.54 6.02
N PHE A 253 0.44 -12.60 5.45
CA PHE A 253 0.93 -12.69 4.07
C PHE A 253 2.07 -13.69 3.88
N LEU A 254 2.77 -14.05 4.94
CA LEU A 254 3.85 -15.04 4.92
C LEU A 254 3.35 -16.49 5.10
N GLU A 255 2.06 -16.68 5.38
CA GLU A 255 1.48 -18.01 5.38
C GLU A 255 1.48 -18.64 3.98
N PRO A 256 1.55 -19.98 3.87
CA PRO A 256 1.50 -20.67 2.59
C PRO A 256 0.26 -20.30 1.79
N GLU A 257 0.42 -20.22 0.47
CA GLU A 257 -0.68 -19.96 -0.44
C GLU A 257 -1.73 -21.06 -0.39
N VAL A 258 -2.99 -20.67 -0.41
CA VAL A 258 -4.11 -21.62 -0.53
C VAL A 258 -4.44 -21.77 -2.01
N ALA A 259 -4.49 -23.01 -2.49
CA ALA A 259 -4.78 -23.30 -3.88
C ALA A 259 -6.12 -22.65 -4.31
N GLY A 260 -6.08 -21.86 -5.37
CA GLY A 260 -7.25 -21.15 -5.92
C GLY A 260 -7.62 -19.86 -5.21
N GLU A 261 -6.86 -19.42 -4.20
CA GLU A 261 -7.06 -18.12 -3.57
C GLU A 261 -6.54 -16.99 -4.46
N SER A 262 -7.39 -16.01 -4.73
CA SER A 262 -6.98 -14.81 -5.45
C SER A 262 -6.17 -13.86 -4.56
N PRO A 263 -5.32 -12.99 -5.13
CA PRO A 263 -4.61 -11.96 -4.36
C PRO A 263 -5.53 -11.03 -3.57
N ALA A 264 -6.73 -10.75 -4.07
CA ALA A 264 -7.72 -9.96 -3.35
C ALA A 264 -8.22 -10.68 -2.09
N GLU A 265 -8.57 -11.97 -2.21
CA GLU A 265 -8.98 -12.79 -1.07
C GLU A 265 -7.84 -12.95 -0.05
N ARG A 266 -6.59 -13.13 -0.53
CA ARG A 266 -5.42 -13.18 0.34
C ARG A 266 -5.25 -11.89 1.12
N ARG A 267 -5.45 -10.72 0.47
CA ARG A 267 -5.42 -9.41 1.12
C ARG A 267 -6.52 -9.27 2.17
N GLU A 268 -7.75 -9.68 1.86
CA GLU A 268 -8.86 -9.57 2.80
C GLU A 268 -8.73 -10.52 3.99
N ARG A 269 -8.03 -11.64 3.82
CA ARG A 269 -7.88 -12.69 4.84
C ARG A 269 -6.60 -12.60 5.67
N HIS A 270 -5.56 -11.87 5.22
CA HIS A 270 -4.30 -11.82 5.96
C HIS A 270 -4.46 -11.31 7.40
N PRO A 271 -5.36 -10.34 7.75
CA PRO A 271 -5.52 -9.92 9.13
C PRO A 271 -6.06 -11.05 10.02
N ILE A 272 -7.02 -11.82 9.51
CA ILE A 272 -7.60 -12.96 10.24
C ILE A 272 -6.54 -14.05 10.44
N ARG A 273 -5.82 -14.40 9.38
CA ARG A 273 -4.76 -15.41 9.41
C ARG A 273 -3.63 -15.00 10.33
N GLY A 274 -3.15 -13.75 10.16
CA GLY A 274 -2.10 -13.19 10.99
C GLY A 274 -2.47 -13.21 12.47
N ALA A 275 -3.66 -12.74 12.81
CA ALA A 275 -4.16 -12.75 14.18
C ALA A 275 -4.24 -14.16 14.77
N ALA A 276 -4.81 -15.12 14.03
CA ALA A 276 -4.90 -16.52 14.46
C ALA A 276 -3.50 -17.14 14.66
N ARG A 277 -2.56 -16.83 13.77
CA ARG A 277 -1.17 -17.29 13.87
C ARG A 277 -0.49 -16.73 15.11
N LEU A 278 -0.58 -15.41 15.34
CA LEU A 278 0.06 -14.73 16.45
C LEU A 278 -0.53 -15.15 17.80
N ALA A 279 -1.84 -15.35 17.88
CA ALA A 279 -2.50 -15.84 19.09
C ALA A 279 -2.09 -17.29 19.48
N ALA A 280 -1.58 -18.07 18.53
CA ALA A 280 -1.10 -19.43 18.76
C ALA A 280 0.40 -19.51 19.10
N LEU A 281 1.11 -18.38 19.14
CA LEU A 281 2.55 -18.32 19.43
C LEU A 281 2.81 -17.85 20.85
N ASP A 282 3.52 -18.69 21.62
CA ASP A 282 3.96 -18.30 22.95
C ASP A 282 5.02 -17.19 22.91
N GLY A 283 4.99 -16.30 23.89
CA GLY A 283 5.97 -15.23 24.06
C GLY A 283 5.67 -13.95 23.28
N LEU A 284 4.58 -13.88 22.52
CA LEU A 284 4.06 -12.64 21.95
C LEU A 284 3.01 -12.02 22.89
N PRO A 285 2.92 -10.68 22.96
CA PRO A 285 1.82 -10.03 23.65
C PRO A 285 0.52 -10.22 22.86
N ASP A 286 -0.63 -10.32 23.57
CA ASP A 286 -1.95 -10.39 22.94
C ASP A 286 -2.20 -9.21 21.99
N LEU A 287 -1.56 -8.07 22.27
CA LEU A 287 -1.59 -6.88 21.44
C LEU A 287 -1.18 -7.16 19.98
N ALA A 288 -0.23 -8.06 19.76
CA ALA A 288 0.24 -8.40 18.41
C ALA A 288 -0.88 -9.03 17.57
N ALA A 289 -1.64 -9.97 18.13
CA ALA A 289 -2.78 -10.59 17.45
C ALA A 289 -3.92 -9.57 17.21
N LEU A 290 -4.19 -8.70 18.18
CA LEU A 290 -5.22 -7.67 18.06
C LEU A 290 -4.87 -6.64 16.99
N VAL A 291 -3.62 -6.18 16.94
CA VAL A 291 -3.14 -5.25 15.91
C VAL A 291 -3.19 -5.90 14.53
N ALA A 292 -2.73 -7.15 14.39
CA ALA A 292 -2.80 -7.87 13.12
C ALA A 292 -4.23 -8.00 12.59
N TYR A 293 -5.20 -8.17 13.48
CA TYR A 293 -6.62 -8.24 13.10
C TYR A 293 -7.19 -6.87 12.70
N GLU A 294 -6.83 -5.79 13.42
CA GLU A 294 -7.56 -4.51 13.37
C GLU A 294 -6.89 -3.42 12.53
N HIS A 295 -5.64 -3.57 12.09
CA HIS A 295 -4.90 -2.49 11.43
C HIS A 295 -5.51 -1.98 10.12
N HIS A 296 -6.44 -2.72 9.52
CA HIS A 296 -7.22 -2.29 8.36
C HIS A 296 -8.65 -1.87 8.70
N LEU A 297 -9.08 -1.94 9.97
CA LEU A 297 -10.38 -1.41 10.36
C LEU A 297 -10.37 0.11 10.29
N ARG A 298 -11.43 0.66 9.74
CA ARG A 298 -11.57 2.10 9.53
C ARG A 298 -11.82 2.85 10.84
N PHE A 299 -11.27 4.05 10.92
CA PHE A 299 -11.50 4.95 12.05
C PHE A 299 -12.96 5.39 12.16
N ASP A 300 -13.65 5.66 11.04
CA ASP A 300 -15.05 6.04 10.96
C ASP A 300 -16.03 4.89 11.23
N ARG A 301 -15.51 3.65 11.42
CA ARG A 301 -16.28 2.42 11.70
C ARG A 301 -17.12 1.92 10.52
N GLU A 302 -16.93 2.48 9.33
CA GLU A 302 -17.54 1.94 8.13
C GLU A 302 -16.97 0.54 7.82
N PRO A 303 -17.76 -0.36 7.18
CA PRO A 303 -17.30 -1.71 6.85
C PRO A 303 -16.02 -1.72 6.01
N ASN A 304 -15.08 -2.55 6.41
CA ASN A 304 -13.85 -2.87 5.67
C ASN A 304 -13.44 -4.31 6.00
N TYR A 305 -12.23 -4.72 5.64
CA TYR A 305 -11.69 -6.01 6.04
C TYR A 305 -10.76 -5.87 7.26
N PRO A 306 -10.71 -6.89 8.13
CA PRO A 306 -11.59 -8.08 8.15
C PRO A 306 -13.02 -7.69 8.53
N PRO A 307 -14.03 -8.49 8.10
CA PRO A 307 -15.41 -8.23 8.48
C PRO A 307 -15.58 -8.30 9.99
N THR A 308 -16.22 -7.30 10.56
CA THR A 308 -16.52 -7.24 11.99
C THR A 308 -18.03 -7.35 12.24
N THR A 309 -18.41 -8.00 13.33
CA THR A 309 -19.82 -8.13 13.72
C THR A 309 -20.35 -6.89 14.45
N THR A 310 -19.47 -6.00 14.89
CA THR A 310 -19.83 -4.78 15.64
C THR A 310 -19.08 -3.58 15.09
N ALA A 311 -19.78 -2.48 14.87
CA ALA A 311 -19.19 -1.20 14.48
C ALA A 311 -18.48 -0.56 15.70
N ARG A 312 -17.26 -0.97 15.99
CA ARG A 312 -16.41 -0.36 17.03
C ARG A 312 -15.17 0.30 16.43
N ALA A 313 -14.69 1.32 17.09
CA ALA A 313 -13.42 1.90 16.70
C ALA A 313 -12.28 0.89 16.91
N PRO A 314 -11.29 0.85 16.01
CA PRO A 314 -10.08 0.04 16.20
C PRO A 314 -9.36 0.44 17.50
N LEU A 315 -8.64 -0.50 18.09
CA LEU A 315 -7.78 -0.22 19.24
C LEU A 315 -6.81 0.93 18.95
N ALA A 316 -6.44 1.70 19.96
CA ALA A 316 -5.48 2.80 19.80
C ALA A 316 -4.16 2.32 19.14
N ALA A 317 -3.64 1.18 19.56
CA ALA A 317 -2.44 0.59 18.97
C ALA A 317 -2.62 0.25 17.49
N ALA A 318 -3.76 -0.33 17.10
CA ALA A 318 -4.06 -0.63 15.69
C ALA A 318 -4.17 0.65 14.86
N ARG A 319 -4.74 1.73 15.41
CA ARG A 319 -4.80 3.04 14.73
C ARG A 319 -3.41 3.66 14.52
N VAL A 320 -2.51 3.52 15.50
CA VAL A 320 -1.11 3.97 15.37
C VAL A 320 -0.42 3.20 14.25
N VAL A 321 -0.57 1.86 14.23
CA VAL A 321 0.02 1.00 13.20
C VAL A 321 -0.57 1.31 11.83
N ALA A 322 -1.88 1.54 11.71
CA ALA A 322 -2.54 1.89 10.45
C ALA A 322 -1.99 3.18 9.82
N VAL A 323 -1.69 4.21 10.62
CA VAL A 323 -1.04 5.45 10.14
C VAL A 323 0.39 5.16 9.67
N ALA A 324 1.15 4.39 10.44
CA ALA A 324 2.53 4.03 10.12
C ALA A 324 2.60 3.17 8.84
N ASP A 325 1.75 2.15 8.73
CA ASP A 325 1.66 1.26 7.56
C ASP A 325 1.26 2.04 6.30
N THR A 326 0.22 2.88 6.40
CA THR A 326 -0.19 3.73 5.27
C THR A 326 0.96 4.63 4.81
N TRP A 327 1.69 5.26 5.73
CA TRP A 327 2.86 6.07 5.41
C TRP A 327 3.95 5.28 4.70
N VAL A 328 4.34 4.12 5.26
CA VAL A 328 5.38 3.25 4.70
C VAL A 328 4.97 2.74 3.33
N THR A 329 3.70 2.36 3.16
CA THR A 329 3.16 1.91 1.87
C THR A 329 3.21 3.02 0.82
N LEU A 330 2.81 4.25 1.15
CA LEU A 330 2.88 5.41 0.25
C LEU A 330 4.33 5.72 -0.17
N ARG A 331 5.26 5.64 0.77
CA ARG A 331 6.68 5.92 0.52
C ARG A 331 7.38 4.79 -0.25
N GLY A 332 7.05 3.54 0.06
CA GLY A 332 7.71 2.36 -0.50
C GLY A 332 7.17 1.93 -1.86
N ARG A 333 5.84 1.88 -2.03
CA ARG A 333 5.21 1.37 -3.26
C ARG A 333 5.09 2.42 -4.37
N SER A 334 4.87 3.68 -3.99
CA SER A 334 4.59 4.74 -4.95
C SER A 334 5.79 5.64 -5.21
N GLU A 335 6.93 5.40 -4.53
CA GLU A 335 8.13 6.25 -4.57
C GLU A 335 7.82 7.75 -4.40
N LEU A 336 6.69 8.05 -3.75
CA LEU A 336 6.19 9.42 -3.61
C LEU A 336 7.14 10.26 -2.75
N PRO A 337 7.42 11.49 -3.12
CA PRO A 337 8.05 12.47 -2.23
C PRO A 337 7.31 12.59 -0.90
N ALA A 338 8.02 12.86 0.19
CA ALA A 338 7.41 12.93 1.53
C ALA A 338 6.23 13.91 1.62
N ALA A 339 6.35 15.07 0.98
CA ALA A 339 5.28 16.07 0.95
C ALA A 339 4.00 15.55 0.28
N GLU A 340 4.14 14.78 -0.78
CA GLU A 340 3.01 14.20 -1.52
C GLU A 340 2.37 13.05 -0.74
N ALA A 341 3.19 12.18 -0.16
CA ALA A 341 2.70 11.12 0.71
C ALA A 341 1.93 11.69 1.91
N LEU A 342 2.35 12.84 2.48
CA LEU A 342 1.61 13.53 3.53
C LEU A 342 0.26 14.05 3.08
N VAL A 343 0.16 14.59 1.86
CA VAL A 343 -1.14 15.03 1.30
C VAL A 343 -2.11 13.86 1.22
N LEU A 344 -1.67 12.71 0.73
CA LEU A 344 -2.49 11.51 0.64
C LEU A 344 -2.86 10.94 2.02
N LEU A 345 -1.92 10.95 2.95
CA LEU A 345 -2.16 10.50 4.32
C LEU A 345 -3.24 11.39 4.99
N ARG A 346 -3.12 12.71 4.86
CA ARG A 346 -4.11 13.68 5.37
C ARG A 346 -5.48 13.52 4.72
N GLY A 347 -5.52 13.16 3.44
CA GLY A 347 -6.78 12.88 2.72
C GLY A 347 -7.56 11.68 3.29
N ARG A 348 -6.93 10.85 4.12
CA ARG A 348 -7.56 9.69 4.79
C ARG A 348 -7.93 9.95 6.25
N ALA A 349 -7.55 11.10 6.79
CA ALA A 349 -7.85 11.47 8.15
C ALA A 349 -9.37 11.60 8.39
N GLY A 350 -9.84 11.02 9.48
CA GLY A 350 -11.26 11.03 9.84
C GLY A 350 -12.11 9.95 9.16
N THR A 351 -11.56 9.26 8.14
CA THR A 351 -12.21 8.12 7.49
C THR A 351 -11.45 6.83 7.83
N PHE A 352 -10.41 6.49 7.10
CA PHE A 352 -9.59 5.31 7.39
C PHE A 352 -8.69 5.51 8.61
N LEU A 353 -8.10 6.69 8.74
CA LEU A 353 -7.06 6.97 9.71
C LEU A 353 -7.55 7.92 10.81
N ASP A 354 -7.01 7.72 12.00
CA ASP A 354 -7.23 8.62 13.13
C ASP A 354 -6.64 10.01 12.83
N PRO A 355 -7.48 11.07 12.76
CA PRO A 355 -7.02 12.40 12.38
C PRO A 355 -5.97 12.98 13.33
N VAL A 356 -6.05 12.66 14.62
CA VAL A 356 -5.08 13.13 15.62
C VAL A 356 -3.70 12.50 15.37
N LEU A 357 -3.67 11.21 15.05
CA LEU A 357 -2.42 10.49 14.75
C LEU A 357 -1.81 10.94 13.42
N VAL A 358 -2.65 11.25 12.42
CA VAL A 358 -2.18 11.80 11.13
C VAL A 358 -1.53 13.17 11.32
N GLU A 359 -2.13 14.05 12.11
CA GLU A 359 -1.54 15.36 12.41
C GLU A 359 -0.25 15.23 13.23
N LEU A 360 -0.22 14.35 14.22
CA LEU A 360 0.99 14.08 14.98
C LEU A 360 2.12 13.56 14.10
N TRP A 361 1.82 12.62 13.18
CA TRP A 361 2.80 12.12 12.22
C TRP A 361 3.31 13.21 11.28
N SER A 362 2.41 14.06 10.79
CA SER A 362 2.76 15.20 9.94
C SER A 362 3.72 16.16 10.67
N ALA A 363 3.42 16.49 11.92
CA ALA A 363 4.27 17.35 12.73
C ALA A 363 5.67 16.74 13.01
N LEU A 364 5.77 15.40 13.11
CA LEU A 364 7.07 14.72 13.28
C LEU A 364 7.95 14.75 12.01
N LEU A 365 7.36 14.99 10.84
CA LEU A 365 8.09 15.02 9.57
C LEU A 365 8.37 16.44 9.08
N GLU A 366 7.61 17.41 9.52
CA GLU A 366 7.85 18.82 9.22
C GLU A 366 9.00 19.35 10.11
N PRO A 367 9.98 20.07 9.55
CA PRO A 367 10.99 20.68 10.38
C PRO A 367 10.33 21.67 11.36
N PRO A 368 10.83 21.82 12.59
CA PRO A 368 10.31 22.82 13.50
C PRO A 368 10.34 24.19 12.80
N THR A 369 9.20 24.84 12.71
CA THR A 369 9.11 26.22 12.23
C THR A 369 9.96 27.09 13.17
N ALA A 370 11.04 27.67 12.63
CA ALA A 370 11.95 28.55 13.35
C ALA A 370 11.24 29.82 13.86
#